data_846a62be7ecfc26d1da4ca80814bfeec
#
_entry.id   846a62be7ecfc26d1da4ca80814bfeec
#
_cell.length_a   1.000
_cell.length_b   1.000
_cell.length_c   1.000
_cell.angle_alpha   90.00
_cell.angle_beta   90.00
_cell.angle_gamma   90.00
#
_symmetry.space_group_name_H-M   'P 1'
#
loop_
_entity.id
_entity.type
_entity.pdbx_description
1 polymer ?
#
loop_
_entity_poly.entity_id
_entity_poly.type
_entity_poly.pdbx_seq_one_letter_code
_entity_poly.pdbx_strand_id
1 'polypeptide(L)'
;GRSMHWIRIERFWEGEYPEVKMTPQQPMLCQQCGHATCEPVCPAFATVHSTAEQLNLQVYNRCVGTRYCANNCPYQVRAFNWRDYKRPEPLPNQLNPDVTVRRMGVMEKCTFCIQRIHKAQDKAKSEGREVADGEFTTACAQACPANAIVFGRVDNPESLVSQLAHKGHGVKHLEELGTLPNVTYFKGG
;
A
#
# COMPACT_ATOMS: atom_id res chain seq x y z
N GLY A 1 -22.83 1.02 1.05
CA GLY A 1 -21.51 0.44 0.86
C GLY A 1 -20.39 1.37 1.31
N ARG A 2 -19.23 0.82 1.56
CA ARG A 2 -18.04 1.56 1.91
C ARG A 2 -17.33 2.01 0.64
N SER A 3 -17.23 3.30 0.40
CA SER A 3 -16.60 3.88 -0.79
C SER A 3 -15.07 4.06 -0.63
N MET A 4 -14.47 3.33 0.32
CA MET A 4 -13.06 3.46 0.65
C MET A 4 -12.28 2.30 0.03
N HIS A 5 -11.33 2.63 -0.84
CA HIS A 5 -10.48 1.67 -1.54
C HIS A 5 -9.02 1.94 -1.21
N TRP A 6 -8.28 0.91 -0.81
CA TRP A 6 -6.83 1.00 -0.59
C TRP A 6 -6.04 0.87 -1.88
N ILE A 7 -6.66 0.29 -2.90
CA ILE A 7 -6.19 0.28 -4.29
C ILE A 7 -7.35 0.79 -5.12
N ARG A 8 -7.14 1.83 -5.90
CA ARG A 8 -8.08 2.29 -6.91
C ARG A 8 -7.50 2.05 -8.29
N ILE A 9 -8.34 1.96 -9.29
CA ILE A 9 -7.93 1.81 -10.69
C ILE A 9 -8.01 3.18 -11.35
N GLU A 10 -6.85 3.71 -11.72
CA GLU A 10 -6.76 4.91 -12.55
C GLU A 10 -7.06 4.56 -13.99
N ARG A 11 -7.87 5.41 -14.61
CA ARG A 11 -8.31 5.25 -16.00
C ARG A 11 -7.74 6.41 -16.81
N PHE A 12 -6.96 6.09 -17.81
CA PHE A 12 -6.42 7.07 -18.72
C PHE A 12 -7.11 6.97 -20.08
N TRP A 13 -7.22 8.10 -20.77
CA TRP A 13 -7.92 8.22 -22.02
C TRP A 13 -7.01 8.95 -23.00
N GLU A 14 -6.94 8.48 -24.22
CA GLU A 14 -6.22 9.10 -25.33
C GLU A 14 -7.15 9.38 -26.48
N GLY A 15 -6.86 10.45 -27.26
CA GLY A 15 -7.64 10.87 -28.40
C GLY A 15 -8.50 12.11 -28.14
N GLU A 16 -9.11 12.61 -29.18
CA GLU A 16 -10.05 13.73 -29.13
C GLU A 16 -11.48 13.23 -29.25
N TYR A 17 -12.39 13.92 -28.56
CA TYR A 17 -13.83 13.61 -28.67
C TYR A 17 -14.33 13.77 -30.08
N PRO A 18 -15.13 12.82 -30.65
CA PRO A 18 -15.72 11.64 -30.02
C PRO A 18 -14.88 10.36 -30.06
N GLU A 19 -13.69 10.37 -30.63
CA GLU A 19 -12.85 9.18 -30.85
C GLU A 19 -11.88 8.90 -29.67
N VAL A 20 -12.42 8.89 -28.45
CA VAL A 20 -11.65 8.64 -27.25
C VAL A 20 -11.45 7.15 -27.02
N LYS A 21 -10.20 6.71 -26.83
CA LYS A 21 -9.85 5.33 -26.48
C LYS A 21 -9.36 5.26 -25.04
N MET A 22 -9.81 4.24 -24.32
CA MET A 22 -9.28 3.96 -22.99
C MET A 22 -7.91 3.27 -23.11
N THR A 23 -6.91 3.86 -22.46
CA THR A 23 -5.57 3.26 -22.38
C THR A 23 -5.50 2.22 -21.25
N PRO A 24 -4.39 1.48 -21.10
CA PRO A 24 -4.20 0.54 -20.01
C PRO A 24 -4.48 1.18 -18.66
N GLN A 25 -5.30 0.49 -17.86
CA GLN A 25 -5.65 0.93 -16.53
C GLN A 25 -4.52 0.62 -15.56
N GLN A 26 -4.39 1.43 -14.50
CA GLN A 26 -3.30 1.30 -13.56
C GLN A 26 -3.80 1.23 -12.12
N PRO A 27 -3.39 0.23 -11.32
CA PRO A 27 -3.69 0.18 -9.91
C PRO A 27 -2.87 1.24 -9.16
N MET A 28 -3.56 2.16 -8.47
CA MET A 28 -2.94 3.18 -7.64
C MET A 28 -3.17 2.86 -6.16
N LEU A 29 -2.08 2.69 -5.43
CA LEU A 29 -2.06 2.39 -4.00
C LEU A 29 -1.02 3.26 -3.29
N CYS A 30 -0.90 3.12 -1.96
CA CYS A 30 0.16 3.81 -1.23
C CYS A 30 1.53 3.39 -1.79
N GLN A 31 2.33 4.37 -2.20
CA GLN A 31 3.63 4.16 -2.82
C GLN A 31 4.73 3.83 -1.79
N GLN A 32 4.41 3.80 -0.51
CA GLN A 32 5.36 3.50 0.58
C GLN A 32 6.64 4.31 0.46
N CYS A 33 6.49 5.62 0.24
CA CYS A 33 7.57 6.56 -0.06
C CYS A 33 8.69 6.54 0.98
N GLY A 34 9.94 6.52 0.55
CA GLY A 34 11.10 6.69 1.42
C GLY A 34 11.16 8.10 2.03
N HIS A 35 10.77 9.13 1.26
CA HIS A 35 10.57 10.51 1.74
C HIS A 35 9.08 10.83 1.76
N ALA A 36 8.37 10.28 2.75
CA ALA A 36 6.92 10.36 2.80
C ALA A 36 6.43 11.72 3.30
N THR A 37 5.90 12.54 2.42
CA THR A 37 5.35 13.88 2.71
C THR A 37 4.18 13.86 3.70
N CYS A 38 3.55 12.72 3.90
CA CYS A 38 2.47 12.54 4.85
C CYS A 38 2.93 12.37 6.31
N GLU A 39 4.23 12.13 6.56
CA GLU A 39 4.77 11.94 7.92
C GLU A 39 4.93 13.26 8.67
N PRO A 40 5.62 14.29 8.13
CA PRO A 40 5.90 15.52 8.88
C PRO A 40 4.64 16.33 9.22
N VAL A 41 3.53 16.09 8.53
CA VAL A 41 2.27 16.80 8.76
C VAL A 41 1.35 16.12 9.75
N CYS A 42 1.73 14.95 10.29
CA CYS A 42 0.92 14.23 11.27
C CYS A 42 1.23 14.72 12.70
N PRO A 43 0.32 15.44 13.37
CA PRO A 43 0.60 15.99 14.72
C PRO A 43 0.70 14.91 15.79
N ALA A 44 0.16 13.72 15.53
CA ALA A 44 0.12 12.61 16.50
C ALA A 44 1.13 11.50 16.16
N PHE A 45 2.02 11.70 15.21
CA PHE A 45 2.95 10.66 14.72
C PHE A 45 2.25 9.32 14.44
N ALA A 46 1.02 9.40 13.92
CA ALA A 46 0.27 8.22 13.48
C ALA A 46 0.76 7.69 12.13
N THR A 47 1.42 8.55 11.35
CA THR A 47 2.10 8.16 10.11
C THR A 47 3.60 8.22 10.39
N VAL A 48 4.27 7.08 10.32
CA VAL A 48 5.69 6.93 10.67
C VAL A 48 6.40 6.01 9.69
N HIS A 49 7.68 6.24 9.49
CA HIS A 49 8.52 5.34 8.71
C HIS A 49 9.09 4.24 9.62
N SER A 50 8.85 2.99 9.25
CA SER A 50 9.49 1.86 9.91
C SER A 50 10.86 1.62 9.31
N THR A 51 11.89 1.59 10.15
CA THR A 51 13.26 1.29 9.73
C THR A 51 13.47 -0.21 9.50
N ALA A 52 12.68 -1.05 10.15
CA ALA A 52 12.77 -2.50 10.04
C ALA A 52 12.19 -3.02 8.72
N GLU A 53 11.01 -2.55 8.35
CA GLU A 53 10.32 -2.98 7.12
C GLU A 53 10.56 -2.02 5.94
N GLN A 54 11.20 -0.87 6.15
CA GLN A 54 11.36 0.19 5.15
C GLN A 54 10.02 0.69 4.58
N LEU A 55 8.98 0.69 5.41
CA LEU A 55 7.61 1.04 5.04
C LEU A 55 7.12 2.28 5.77
N ASN A 56 6.31 3.08 5.06
CA ASN A 56 5.51 4.12 5.67
C ASN A 56 4.29 3.49 6.35
N LEU A 57 4.28 3.41 7.66
CA LEU A 57 3.20 2.82 8.45
C LEU A 57 2.10 3.81 8.80
N GLN A 58 0.92 3.29 9.07
CA GLN A 58 -0.18 4.02 9.68
C GLN A 58 -0.57 3.36 10.99
N VAL A 59 -0.23 3.99 12.10
CA VAL A 59 -0.59 3.54 13.45
C VAL A 59 -1.99 4.06 13.77
N TYR A 60 -2.99 3.23 13.52
CA TYR A 60 -4.39 3.62 13.59
C TYR A 60 -4.82 4.18 14.94
N ASN A 61 -4.31 3.62 16.05
CA ASN A 61 -4.67 4.03 17.41
C ASN A 61 -4.11 5.41 17.80
N ARG A 62 -3.10 5.93 17.07
CA ARG A 62 -2.57 7.29 17.26
C ARG A 62 -3.30 8.33 16.43
N CYS A 63 -4.08 7.91 15.45
CA CYS A 63 -4.70 8.83 14.51
C CYS A 63 -5.81 9.65 15.18
N VAL A 64 -5.65 10.97 15.19
CA VAL A 64 -6.64 11.93 15.72
C VAL A 64 -7.52 12.55 14.63
N GLY A 65 -7.35 12.14 13.38
CA GLY A 65 -8.26 12.49 12.29
C GLY A 65 -8.10 13.88 11.68
N THR A 66 -6.95 14.53 11.80
CA THR A 66 -6.70 15.85 11.18
C THR A 66 -6.76 15.84 9.65
N ARG A 67 -6.60 14.69 9.01
CA ARG A 67 -6.59 14.46 7.55
C ARG A 67 -5.51 15.19 6.76
N TYR A 68 -4.63 15.93 7.43
CA TYR A 68 -3.59 16.69 6.74
C TYR A 68 -2.65 15.80 5.92
N CYS A 69 -2.44 14.57 6.39
CA CYS A 69 -1.68 13.56 5.65
C CYS A 69 -2.32 13.15 4.31
N ALA A 70 -3.66 13.25 4.18
CA ALA A 70 -4.33 13.01 2.90
C ALA A 70 -4.11 14.18 1.94
N ASN A 71 -4.19 15.42 2.44
CA ASN A 71 -3.97 16.61 1.63
C ASN A 71 -2.51 16.69 1.12
N ASN A 72 -1.57 16.18 1.93
CA ASN A 72 -0.14 16.21 1.59
C ASN A 72 0.33 14.97 0.82
N CYS A 73 -0.56 14.05 0.50
CA CYS A 73 -0.23 12.87 -0.30
C CYS A 73 -0.40 13.17 -1.80
N PRO A 74 0.67 13.26 -2.60
CA PRO A 74 0.55 13.58 -4.02
C PRO A 74 -0.19 12.49 -4.80
N TYR A 75 -0.19 11.26 -4.30
CA TYR A 75 -0.87 10.12 -4.92
C TYR A 75 -2.33 10.00 -4.52
N GLN A 76 -2.82 10.79 -3.55
CA GLN A 76 -4.21 10.79 -3.05
C GLN A 76 -4.72 9.40 -2.64
N VAL A 77 -3.88 8.60 -2.02
CA VAL A 77 -4.16 7.19 -1.66
C VAL A 77 -4.44 6.98 -0.17
N ARG A 78 -4.75 8.04 0.54
CA ARG A 78 -5.12 8.01 1.96
C ARG A 78 -6.60 8.28 2.11
N ALA A 79 -7.31 7.33 2.70
CA ALA A 79 -8.74 7.39 2.86
C ALA A 79 -9.13 7.67 4.32
N PHE A 80 -10.15 8.48 4.53
CA PHE A 80 -10.65 8.84 5.86
C PHE A 80 -11.94 8.11 6.18
N ASN A 81 -12.05 7.55 7.38
CA ASN A 81 -13.26 6.91 7.85
C ASN A 81 -14.27 7.95 8.36
N TRP A 82 -15.26 8.23 7.55
CA TRP A 82 -16.33 9.17 7.88
C TRP A 82 -17.45 8.56 8.73
N ARG A 83 -17.51 7.22 8.82
CA ARG A 83 -18.61 6.50 9.45
C ARG A 83 -18.13 5.28 10.20
N ASP A 84 -18.82 4.93 11.30
CA ASP A 84 -18.70 3.62 11.95
C ASP A 84 -19.61 2.62 11.24
N TYR A 85 -19.03 1.48 10.90
CA TYR A 85 -19.78 0.38 10.29
C TYR A 85 -20.19 -0.60 11.39
N LYS A 86 -21.46 -0.49 11.79
CA LYS A 86 -22.06 -1.46 12.70
C LYS A 86 -22.22 -2.81 12.01
N ARG A 87 -21.76 -3.84 12.65
CA ARG A 87 -21.96 -5.23 12.22
C ARG A 87 -22.82 -5.91 13.28
N PRO A 88 -24.04 -6.37 12.93
CA PRO A 88 -24.85 -7.16 13.85
C PRO A 88 -24.19 -8.50 14.11
N GLU A 89 -24.38 -9.06 15.31
CA GLU A 89 -23.91 -10.40 15.65
C GLU A 89 -24.54 -11.45 14.69
N PRO A 90 -23.80 -12.47 14.24
CA PRO A 90 -22.40 -12.82 14.58
C PRO A 90 -21.34 -12.28 13.58
N LEU A 91 -21.67 -11.32 12.71
CA LEU A 91 -20.79 -10.81 11.66
C LEU A 91 -19.43 -10.25 12.15
N PRO A 92 -19.28 -9.70 13.36
CA PRO A 92 -17.96 -9.30 13.86
C PRO A 92 -16.95 -10.45 13.92
N ASN A 93 -17.41 -11.68 14.13
CA ASN A 93 -16.56 -12.87 14.27
C ASN A 93 -15.83 -13.28 12.96
N GLN A 94 -16.27 -12.76 11.80
CA GLN A 94 -15.57 -12.98 10.52
C GLN A 94 -14.37 -12.06 10.30
N LEU A 95 -14.17 -11.04 11.15
CA LEU A 95 -13.07 -10.10 10.99
C LEU A 95 -11.73 -10.79 11.32
N ASN A 96 -10.71 -10.44 10.55
CA ASN A 96 -9.36 -10.94 10.82
C ASN A 96 -8.84 -10.34 12.14
N PRO A 97 -8.51 -11.15 13.17
CA PRO A 97 -8.03 -10.66 14.45
C PRO A 97 -6.66 -9.96 14.34
N ASP A 98 -5.85 -10.28 13.34
CA ASP A 98 -4.54 -9.68 13.12
C ASP A 98 -4.62 -8.25 12.54
N VAL A 99 -5.82 -7.78 12.21
CA VAL A 99 -6.04 -6.47 11.59
C VAL A 99 -6.90 -5.60 12.49
N THR A 100 -6.33 -4.48 12.96
CA THR A 100 -7.07 -3.50 13.77
C THR A 100 -8.32 -2.99 13.05
N VAL A 101 -9.46 -3.03 13.72
CA VAL A 101 -10.70 -2.41 13.23
C VAL A 101 -10.56 -0.89 13.32
N ARG A 102 -10.66 -0.20 12.20
CA ARG A 102 -10.62 1.27 12.14
C ARG A 102 -12.02 1.81 12.27
N ARG A 103 -12.19 2.76 13.18
CA ARG A 103 -13.45 3.45 13.45
C ARG A 103 -13.54 4.77 12.68
N MET A 104 -14.65 5.46 12.83
CA MET A 104 -14.81 6.83 12.36
C MET A 104 -13.68 7.72 12.90
N GLY A 105 -13.22 8.65 12.08
CA GLY A 105 -12.17 9.60 12.46
C GLY A 105 -10.73 9.11 12.22
N VAL A 106 -10.53 7.92 11.67
CA VAL A 106 -9.21 7.34 11.43
C VAL A 106 -8.88 7.34 9.95
N MET A 107 -7.63 7.67 9.61
CA MET A 107 -7.08 7.54 8.26
C MET A 107 -6.69 6.10 7.98
N GLU A 108 -6.95 5.65 6.76
CA GLU A 108 -6.53 4.35 6.26
C GLU A 108 -5.73 4.47 4.96
N LYS A 109 -4.86 3.51 4.72
CA LYS A 109 -4.11 3.37 3.48
C LYS A 109 -3.65 1.92 3.28
N CYS A 110 -3.13 1.60 2.10
CA CYS A 110 -2.45 0.33 1.89
C CYS A 110 -1.20 0.24 2.78
N THR A 111 -1.03 -0.87 3.48
CA THR A 111 0.08 -1.16 4.40
C THR A 111 1.01 -2.26 3.88
N PHE A 112 0.88 -2.67 2.62
CA PHE A 112 1.53 -3.88 2.08
C PHE A 112 1.26 -5.14 2.91
N CYS A 113 0.06 -5.21 3.52
CA CYS A 113 -0.33 -6.31 4.40
C CYS A 113 0.67 -6.53 5.55
N ILE A 114 0.99 -5.46 6.29
CA ILE A 114 1.98 -5.46 7.38
C ILE A 114 1.80 -6.61 8.36
N GLN A 115 0.56 -7.04 8.63
CA GLN A 115 0.26 -8.21 9.47
C GLN A 115 0.85 -9.51 8.91
N ARG A 116 0.93 -9.65 7.57
CA ARG A 116 1.56 -10.81 6.93
C ARG A 116 3.07 -10.73 7.02
N ILE A 117 3.64 -9.52 6.90
CA ILE A 117 5.07 -9.26 7.08
C ILE A 117 5.47 -9.66 8.50
N HIS A 118 4.80 -9.11 9.52
CA HIS A 118 5.10 -9.42 10.91
C HIS A 118 4.97 -10.91 11.20
N LYS A 119 3.93 -11.57 10.72
CA LYS A 119 3.74 -13.01 10.89
C LYS A 119 4.91 -13.83 10.30
N ALA A 120 5.40 -13.46 9.12
CA ALA A 120 6.54 -14.11 8.51
C ALA A 120 7.84 -13.83 9.29
N GLN A 121 8.04 -12.61 9.75
CA GLN A 121 9.17 -12.21 10.58
C GLN A 121 9.19 -12.96 11.93
N ASP A 122 8.05 -13.03 12.61
CA ASP A 122 7.92 -13.72 13.89
C ASP A 122 8.22 -15.23 13.75
N LYS A 123 7.72 -15.84 12.68
CA LYS A 123 8.00 -17.24 12.35
C LYS A 123 9.49 -17.43 12.08
N ALA A 124 10.08 -16.65 11.20
CA ALA A 124 11.51 -16.74 10.87
C ALA A 124 12.39 -16.54 12.09
N LYS A 125 12.05 -15.56 12.95
CA LYS A 125 12.74 -15.31 14.21
C LYS A 125 12.65 -16.49 15.17
N SER A 126 11.50 -17.15 15.29
CA SER A 126 11.33 -18.34 16.11
C SER A 126 12.15 -19.54 15.61
N GLU A 127 12.43 -19.58 14.32
CA GLU A 127 13.23 -20.61 13.66
C GLU A 127 14.73 -20.23 13.55
N GLY A 128 15.11 -19.05 14.05
CA GLY A 128 16.51 -18.57 14.05
C GLY A 128 17.07 -18.26 12.64
N ARG A 129 16.20 -17.91 11.68
CA ARG A 129 16.56 -17.61 10.29
C ARG A 129 16.01 -16.25 9.84
N GLU A 130 16.39 -15.80 8.67
CA GLU A 130 15.76 -14.69 7.98
C GLU A 130 14.53 -15.13 7.18
N VAL A 131 13.66 -14.16 6.86
CA VAL A 131 12.50 -14.40 5.99
C VAL A 131 13.00 -14.65 4.57
N ALA A 132 12.62 -15.78 3.99
CA ALA A 132 12.97 -16.13 2.62
C ALA A 132 12.15 -15.30 1.60
N ASP A 133 12.74 -15.04 0.43
CA ASP A 133 12.02 -14.38 -0.66
C ASP A 133 10.85 -15.26 -1.12
N GLY A 134 9.68 -14.64 -1.30
CA GLY A 134 8.46 -15.36 -1.66
C GLY A 134 7.77 -16.16 -0.53
N GLU A 135 8.30 -16.17 0.71
CA GLU A 135 7.69 -16.88 1.84
C GLU A 135 6.27 -16.37 2.16
N PHE A 136 6.02 -15.13 1.88
CA PHE A 136 4.67 -14.56 1.96
C PHE A 136 4.43 -13.59 0.80
N THR A 137 3.16 -13.27 0.57
CA THR A 137 2.77 -12.28 -0.43
C THR A 137 1.60 -11.41 0.06
N THR A 138 1.42 -10.27 -0.55
CA THR A 138 0.28 -9.39 -0.24
C THR A 138 -1.04 -9.99 -0.72
N ALA A 139 -2.15 -9.60 -0.10
CA ALA A 139 -3.46 -10.11 -0.47
C ALA A 139 -3.85 -9.77 -1.92
N CYS A 140 -3.45 -8.58 -2.41
CA CYS A 140 -3.69 -8.17 -3.80
C CYS A 140 -2.89 -9.00 -4.80
N ALA A 141 -1.63 -9.33 -4.50
CA ALA A 141 -0.81 -10.19 -5.35
C ALA A 141 -1.37 -11.62 -5.38
N GLN A 142 -1.75 -12.16 -4.21
CA GLN A 142 -2.37 -13.47 -4.11
C GLN A 142 -3.70 -13.58 -4.88
N ALA A 143 -4.48 -12.49 -4.91
CA ALA A 143 -5.78 -12.46 -5.59
C ALA A 143 -5.67 -12.13 -7.08
N CYS A 144 -4.49 -11.79 -7.59
CA CYS A 144 -4.29 -11.40 -8.99
C CYS A 144 -4.18 -12.64 -9.89
N PRO A 145 -5.17 -12.93 -10.75
CA PRO A 145 -5.13 -14.13 -11.61
C PRO A 145 -4.06 -14.04 -12.70
N ALA A 146 -3.64 -12.82 -13.06
CA ALA A 146 -2.62 -12.57 -14.07
C ALA A 146 -1.19 -12.54 -13.49
N ASN A 147 -1.01 -12.73 -12.16
CA ASN A 147 0.26 -12.58 -11.47
C ASN A 147 0.99 -11.25 -11.79
N ALA A 148 0.23 -10.19 -12.05
CA ALA A 148 0.75 -8.88 -12.46
C ALA A 148 1.30 -8.05 -11.28
N ILE A 149 1.14 -8.52 -10.04
CA ILE A 149 1.60 -7.82 -8.84
C ILE A 149 2.67 -8.68 -8.17
N VAL A 150 3.87 -8.16 -8.15
CA VAL A 150 5.01 -8.81 -7.49
C VAL A 150 5.36 -8.04 -6.23
N PHE A 151 5.62 -8.76 -5.14
CA PHE A 151 5.99 -8.19 -3.85
C PHE A 151 7.22 -8.91 -3.30
N GLY A 152 8.17 -8.15 -2.73
CA GLY A 152 9.38 -8.69 -2.15
C GLY A 152 10.30 -7.60 -1.60
N ARG A 153 11.50 -7.99 -1.18
CA ARG A 153 12.54 -7.10 -0.67
C ARG A 153 13.35 -6.50 -1.83
N VAL A 154 13.34 -5.18 -1.95
CA VAL A 154 14.12 -4.46 -2.99
C VAL A 154 15.62 -4.46 -2.66
N ASP A 155 15.98 -4.51 -1.39
CA ASP A 155 17.36 -4.55 -0.88
C ASP A 155 18.07 -5.89 -1.09
N ASN A 156 17.31 -6.96 -1.37
CA ASN A 156 17.89 -8.26 -1.74
C ASN A 156 18.06 -8.35 -3.26
N PRO A 157 19.31 -8.35 -3.80
CA PRO A 157 19.55 -8.42 -5.24
C PRO A 157 19.02 -9.70 -5.90
N GLU A 158 18.87 -10.78 -5.16
CA GLU A 158 18.38 -12.06 -5.66
C GLU A 158 16.85 -12.11 -5.71
N SER A 159 16.16 -11.18 -5.06
CA SER A 159 14.71 -11.15 -5.08
C SER A 159 14.16 -10.82 -6.48
N LEU A 160 13.01 -11.40 -6.82
CA LEU A 160 12.33 -11.14 -8.08
C LEU A 160 12.01 -9.65 -8.25
N VAL A 161 11.62 -8.97 -7.18
CA VAL A 161 11.30 -7.53 -7.20
C VAL A 161 12.54 -6.70 -7.55
N SER A 162 13.69 -7.00 -6.93
CA SER A 162 14.95 -6.30 -7.22
C SER A 162 15.39 -6.53 -8.66
N GLN A 163 15.35 -7.76 -9.13
CA GLN A 163 15.69 -8.09 -10.52
C GLN A 163 14.78 -7.37 -11.53
N LEU A 164 13.48 -7.29 -11.26
CA LEU A 164 12.54 -6.55 -12.11
C LEU A 164 12.85 -5.05 -12.08
N ALA A 165 13.08 -4.48 -10.91
CA ALA A 165 13.39 -3.05 -10.76
C ALA A 165 14.64 -2.63 -11.57
N HIS A 166 15.66 -3.52 -11.66
CA HIS A 166 16.88 -3.26 -12.40
C HIS A 166 16.80 -3.52 -13.91
N LYS A 167 15.73 -4.16 -14.41
CA LYS A 167 15.54 -4.39 -15.87
C LYS A 167 15.26 -3.12 -16.69
N GLY A 168 15.19 -1.96 -16.07
CA GLY A 168 15.27 -0.66 -16.74
C GLY A 168 14.03 -0.15 -17.48
N HIS A 169 12.88 -0.84 -17.41
CA HIS A 169 11.65 -0.44 -18.09
C HIS A 169 10.51 -0.06 -17.14
N GLY A 170 10.80 0.05 -15.85
CA GLY A 170 9.83 0.43 -14.85
C GLY A 170 9.70 1.94 -14.70
N VAL A 171 8.49 2.42 -14.47
CA VAL A 171 8.15 3.83 -14.23
C VAL A 171 7.68 3.99 -12.80
N LYS A 172 8.18 5.00 -12.12
CA LYS A 172 7.69 5.43 -10.81
C LYS A 172 6.84 6.68 -10.99
N HIS A 173 5.67 6.70 -10.35
CA HIS A 173 4.79 7.85 -10.44
C HIS A 173 5.33 9.06 -9.67
N LEU A 174 5.25 10.24 -10.29
CA LEU A 174 5.64 11.53 -9.69
C LEU A 174 7.05 11.47 -9.07
N GLU A 175 7.98 10.80 -9.76
CA GLU A 175 9.36 10.65 -9.30
C GLU A 175 10.05 12.01 -9.14
N GLU A 176 9.66 12.98 -9.98
CA GLU A 176 10.14 14.37 -9.95
C GLU A 176 9.86 15.10 -8.62
N LEU A 177 8.91 14.63 -7.82
CA LEU A 177 8.63 15.20 -6.50
C LEU A 177 9.62 14.76 -5.41
N GLY A 178 10.54 13.85 -5.72
CA GLY A 178 11.56 13.39 -4.78
C GLY A 178 11.03 12.59 -3.59
N THR A 179 9.82 12.04 -3.69
CA THR A 179 9.21 11.26 -2.60
C THR A 179 9.77 9.85 -2.43
N LEU A 180 10.62 9.40 -3.36
CA LEU A 180 11.21 8.07 -3.41
C LEU A 180 10.16 6.95 -3.29
N PRO A 181 9.25 6.79 -4.28
CA PRO A 181 8.24 5.74 -4.24
C PRO A 181 8.85 4.35 -4.38
N ASN A 182 8.34 3.38 -3.59
CA ASN A 182 8.75 1.98 -3.60
C ASN A 182 7.89 1.10 -4.52
N VAL A 183 6.95 1.68 -5.26
CA VAL A 183 6.15 0.96 -6.25
C VAL A 183 6.64 1.34 -7.64
N THR A 184 6.96 0.32 -8.43
CA THR A 184 7.39 0.48 -9.82
C THR A 184 6.35 -0.17 -10.73
N TYR A 185 5.97 0.53 -11.77
CA TYR A 185 5.00 0.07 -12.75
C TYR A 185 5.71 -0.31 -14.04
N PHE A 186 5.36 -1.46 -14.58
CA PHE A 186 5.88 -1.93 -15.85
C PHE A 186 4.76 -1.91 -16.89
N LYS A 187 5.09 -1.50 -18.11
CA LYS A 187 4.15 -1.60 -19.23
C LYS A 187 3.94 -3.08 -19.53
N GLY A 188 2.70 -3.52 -19.52
CA GLY A 188 2.34 -4.87 -19.95
C GLY A 188 2.73 -5.08 -21.41
N GLY A 189 3.28 -6.24 -21.70
CA GLY A 189 3.58 -6.65 -23.06
C GLY A 189 2.32 -7.04 -23.82
#